data_8bd6508520dbb3111e76f1cffae18a78
#
_entry.id   8bd6508520dbb3111e76f1cffae18a78
#
_cell.length_a   1.000
_cell.length_b   1.000
_cell.length_c   1.000
_cell.angle_alpha   90.00
_cell.angle_beta   90.00
_cell.angle_gamma   90.00
#
_symmetry.space_group_name_H-M   'P 1'
#
loop_
_entity.id
_entity.type
_entity.pdbx_description
1 polymer ?
#
loop_
_entity_poly.entity_id
_entity_poly.type
_entity_poly.pdbx_seq_one_letter_code
_entity_poly.pdbx_strand_id
1 'polypeptide(L)'
;LPTPPLRIELFDNSNIQGENAVAACVVFERLKPCKKDYRKYIIKTVQGPDDYASMAEVVYRRYKRLKEENGTLPNLIIADGGKGQMEIIRKVVEDELGLNIPIAGLAKNDRHKTRELLYGFPPQSIGLKPESQLFRTLSAMQEEVHRFAISFHREKRSARQTASELDNSPGIG
;
A
#
# COMPACT_ATOMS: atom_id res chain seq x y z
N LEU A 1 -2.01 20.65 -0.49
CA LEU A 1 -1.96 20.63 -1.94
C LEU A 1 -2.90 21.67 -2.52
N PRO A 2 -2.43 22.56 -3.38
CA PRO A 2 -3.30 23.60 -3.95
C PRO A 2 -4.36 23.06 -4.90
N THR A 3 -4.12 21.87 -5.47
CA THR A 3 -5.09 21.21 -6.33
C THR A 3 -5.23 19.74 -5.91
N PRO A 4 -6.42 19.13 -6.07
CA PRO A 4 -6.56 17.69 -5.78
C PRO A 4 -5.61 16.86 -6.64
N PRO A 5 -4.94 15.84 -6.08
CA PRO A 5 -4.07 14.98 -6.87
C PRO A 5 -4.88 14.14 -7.86
N LEU A 6 -4.41 14.07 -9.10
CA LEU A 6 -5.07 13.29 -10.13
C LEU A 6 -4.86 11.79 -9.95
N ARG A 7 -3.63 11.40 -9.57
CA ARG A 7 -3.29 9.99 -9.38
C ARG A 7 -2.73 9.78 -7.97
N ILE A 8 -3.39 8.91 -7.22
CA ILE A 8 -2.99 8.58 -5.85
C ILE A 8 -2.66 7.10 -5.81
N GLU A 9 -1.53 6.76 -5.20
CA GLU A 9 -1.16 5.37 -4.95
C GLU A 9 -1.07 5.12 -3.45
N LEU A 10 -1.81 4.13 -2.98
CA LEU A 10 -1.93 3.81 -1.56
C LEU A 10 -1.31 2.45 -1.30
N PHE A 11 -0.42 2.39 -0.31
CA PHE A 11 0.31 1.17 0.05
C PHE A 11 -0.12 0.65 1.41
N ASP A 12 -0.27 -0.66 1.49
CA ASP A 12 -0.55 -1.37 2.73
C ASP A 12 0.28 -2.64 2.80
N ASN A 13 0.84 -2.93 3.97
CA ASN A 13 1.51 -4.19 4.24
C ASN A 13 0.56 -5.12 4.96
N SER A 14 0.61 -6.39 4.61
CA SER A 14 -0.19 -7.41 5.28
C SER A 14 0.68 -8.62 5.58
N ASN A 15 0.73 -9.01 6.84
CA ASN A 15 1.45 -10.19 7.29
C ASN A 15 0.46 -11.24 7.75
N ILE A 16 0.59 -12.45 7.21
CA ILE A 16 -0.11 -13.61 7.75
C ILE A 16 0.92 -14.45 8.48
N GLN A 17 0.60 -14.82 9.70
CA GLN A 17 1.48 -15.62 10.54
C GLN A 17 1.89 -16.92 9.81
N GLY A 18 3.19 -17.18 9.78
CA GLY A 18 3.73 -18.37 9.12
C GLY A 18 3.87 -18.25 7.61
N GLU A 19 3.58 -17.11 7.02
CA GLU A 19 3.68 -16.87 5.58
C GLU A 19 4.58 -15.71 5.26
N ASN A 20 4.96 -15.60 3.98
CA ASN A 20 5.72 -14.44 3.52
C ASN A 20 4.88 -13.19 3.63
N ALA A 21 5.52 -12.09 4.02
CA ALA A 21 4.87 -10.79 4.03
C ALA A 21 4.49 -10.39 2.60
N VAL A 22 3.34 -9.77 2.47
CA VAL A 22 2.88 -9.23 1.19
C VAL A 22 2.49 -7.77 1.37
N ALA A 23 2.61 -7.02 0.30
CA ALA A 23 2.16 -5.64 0.26
C ALA A 23 1.24 -5.44 -0.93
N ALA A 24 0.31 -4.54 -0.78
CA ALA A 24 -0.62 -4.19 -1.84
C ALA A 24 -0.48 -2.72 -2.19
N CYS A 25 -0.60 -2.42 -3.47
CA CYS A 25 -0.69 -1.05 -3.95
C CYS A 25 -1.98 -0.91 -4.74
N VAL A 26 -2.85 -0.01 -4.30
CA VAL A 26 -4.04 0.35 -5.06
C VAL A 26 -3.86 1.74 -5.65
N VAL A 27 -4.52 1.97 -6.77
CA VAL A 27 -4.36 3.20 -7.54
C VAL A 27 -5.72 3.84 -7.74
N PHE A 28 -5.79 5.14 -7.52
CA PHE A 28 -6.98 5.95 -7.78
C PHE A 28 -6.62 7.07 -8.73
N GLU A 29 -7.43 7.25 -9.75
CA GLU A 29 -7.32 8.39 -10.66
C GLU A 29 -8.61 9.20 -10.59
N ARG A 30 -8.48 10.50 -10.27
CA ARG A 30 -9.61 11.39 -10.06
C ARG A 30 -10.63 10.81 -9.07
N LEU A 31 -10.10 10.21 -7.99
CA LEU A 31 -10.87 9.60 -6.89
C LEU A 31 -11.64 8.34 -7.29
N LYS A 32 -11.33 7.75 -8.44
CA LYS A 32 -11.93 6.49 -8.90
C LYS A 32 -10.89 5.38 -8.93
N PRO A 33 -11.24 4.17 -8.52
CA PRO A 33 -10.30 3.05 -8.57
C PRO A 33 -9.82 2.77 -9.98
N CYS A 34 -8.51 2.62 -10.14
CA CYS A 34 -7.88 2.24 -11.41
C CYS A 34 -7.33 0.82 -11.24
N LYS A 35 -8.21 -0.16 -11.30
CA LYS A 35 -7.90 -1.54 -10.91
C LYS A 35 -6.84 -2.20 -11.80
N LYS A 36 -6.74 -1.79 -13.05
CA LYS A 36 -5.72 -2.32 -13.97
C LYS A 36 -4.29 -2.05 -13.49
N ASP A 37 -4.11 -1.01 -12.68
CA ASP A 37 -2.80 -0.61 -12.17
C ASP A 37 -2.53 -1.10 -10.74
N TYR A 38 -3.47 -1.81 -10.12
CA TYR A 38 -3.25 -2.43 -8.81
C TYR A 38 -2.14 -3.47 -8.90
N ARG A 39 -1.31 -3.55 -7.86
CA ARG A 39 -0.22 -4.53 -7.81
C ARG A 39 -0.12 -5.15 -6.43
N LYS A 40 0.29 -6.41 -6.42
CA LYS A 40 0.57 -7.18 -5.21
C LYS A 40 2.05 -7.54 -5.22
N TYR A 41 2.67 -7.44 -4.07
CA TYR A 41 4.11 -7.69 -3.95
C TYR A 41 4.36 -8.73 -2.86
N ILE A 42 5.07 -9.79 -3.23
CA ILE A 42 5.61 -10.72 -2.24
C ILE A 42 6.96 -10.16 -1.81
N ILE A 43 7.14 -10.00 -0.49
CA ILE A 43 8.36 -9.44 0.06
C ILE A 43 9.47 -10.50 -0.05
N LYS A 44 10.61 -10.13 -0.63
CA LYS A 44 11.68 -11.07 -0.97
C LYS A 44 12.93 -10.91 -0.12
N THR A 45 13.26 -9.70 0.30
CA THR A 45 14.56 -9.42 0.94
C THR A 45 14.48 -9.28 2.44
N VAL A 46 13.27 -9.22 3.00
CA VAL A 46 13.05 -9.02 4.43
C VAL A 46 12.73 -10.35 5.07
N GLN A 47 13.44 -10.68 6.15
CA GLN A 47 13.17 -11.88 6.94
C GLN A 47 12.38 -11.48 8.19
N GLY A 48 11.27 -12.19 8.41
CA GLY A 48 10.40 -11.94 9.54
C GLY A 48 9.52 -10.71 9.38
N PRO A 49 8.73 -10.38 10.42
CA PRO A 49 7.80 -9.26 10.38
C PRO A 49 8.53 -7.94 10.61
N ASP A 50 8.84 -7.22 9.54
CA ASP A 50 9.41 -5.88 9.58
C ASP A 50 8.68 -5.02 8.58
N ASP A 51 7.68 -4.29 9.04
CA ASP A 51 6.80 -3.50 8.19
C ASP A 51 7.55 -2.35 7.50
N TYR A 52 8.53 -1.76 8.17
CA TYR A 52 9.31 -0.67 7.58
C TYR A 52 10.20 -1.17 6.44
N ALA A 53 10.92 -2.26 6.66
CA ALA A 53 11.77 -2.84 5.63
C ALA A 53 10.95 -3.37 4.47
N SER A 54 9.80 -3.96 4.75
CA SER A 54 8.87 -4.44 3.71
C SER A 54 8.34 -3.29 2.86
N MET A 55 7.95 -2.19 3.48
CA MET A 55 7.50 -1.01 2.76
C MET A 55 8.62 -0.43 1.90
N ALA A 56 9.84 -0.36 2.43
CA ALA A 56 11.00 0.11 1.68
C ALA A 56 11.23 -0.72 0.42
N GLU A 57 11.20 -2.06 0.54
CA GLU A 57 11.38 -2.95 -0.60
C GLU A 57 10.32 -2.71 -1.68
N VAL A 58 9.06 -2.65 -1.30
CA VAL A 58 7.94 -2.53 -2.24
C VAL A 58 7.97 -1.19 -2.97
N VAL A 59 8.16 -0.11 -2.24
CA VAL A 59 8.22 1.24 -2.81
C VAL A 59 9.40 1.36 -3.76
N TYR A 60 10.56 0.83 -3.37
CA TYR A 60 11.74 0.84 -4.23
C TYR A 60 11.51 0.06 -5.52
N ARG A 61 11.00 -1.18 -5.42
CA ARG A 61 10.73 -2.02 -6.59
C ARG A 61 9.78 -1.35 -7.56
N ARG A 62 8.69 -0.76 -7.03
CA ARG A 62 7.67 -0.15 -7.86
C ARG A 62 8.19 1.09 -8.59
N TYR A 63 8.77 2.03 -7.86
CA TYR A 63 9.14 3.31 -8.46
C TYR A 63 10.45 3.26 -9.22
N LYS A 64 11.35 2.36 -8.88
CA LYS A 64 12.51 2.10 -9.73
C LYS A 64 12.09 1.61 -11.10
N ARG A 65 11.19 0.64 -11.14
CA ARG A 65 10.66 0.11 -12.39
C ARG A 65 9.94 1.19 -13.21
N LEU A 66 9.07 1.95 -12.58
CA LEU A 66 8.36 3.03 -13.27
C LEU A 66 9.31 4.08 -13.82
N LYS A 67 10.35 4.41 -13.06
CA LYS A 67 11.37 5.37 -13.50
C LYS A 67 12.13 4.85 -14.72
N GLU A 68 12.54 3.59 -14.70
CA GLU A 68 13.27 2.97 -15.81
C GLU A 68 12.42 2.84 -17.06
N GLU A 69 11.13 2.59 -16.90
CA GLU A 69 10.20 2.41 -18.02
C GLU A 69 9.56 3.72 -18.49
N ASN A 70 9.88 4.85 -17.85
CA ASN A 70 9.22 6.13 -18.07
C ASN A 70 7.69 6.03 -17.89
N GLY A 71 7.27 5.22 -16.91
CA GLY A 71 5.86 5.04 -16.60
C GLY A 71 5.26 6.24 -15.86
N THR A 72 3.95 6.20 -15.68
CA THR A 72 3.22 7.26 -14.99
C THR A 72 3.45 7.20 -13.49
N LEU A 73 4.01 8.28 -12.92
CA LEU A 73 4.21 8.40 -11.48
C LEU A 73 2.99 9.04 -10.82
N PRO A 74 2.72 8.73 -9.54
CA PRO A 74 1.58 9.35 -8.86
C PRO A 74 1.84 10.80 -8.49
N ASN A 75 0.76 11.54 -8.26
CA ASN A 75 0.82 12.88 -7.71
C ASN A 75 0.88 12.88 -6.18
N LEU A 76 0.48 11.78 -5.58
CA LEU A 76 0.50 11.61 -4.12
C LEU A 76 0.65 10.13 -3.79
N ILE A 77 1.53 9.83 -2.84
CA ILE A 77 1.67 8.50 -2.25
C ILE A 77 1.07 8.56 -0.85
N ILE A 78 0.20 7.60 -0.53
CA ILE A 78 -0.36 7.47 0.81
C ILE A 78 0.10 6.15 1.42
N ALA A 79 0.66 6.23 2.62
CA ALA A 79 0.98 5.04 3.40
C ALA A 79 -0.20 4.73 4.34
N ASP A 80 -0.62 3.48 4.41
CA ASP A 80 -1.53 3.05 5.46
C ASP A 80 -0.72 2.81 6.73
N GLY A 81 -0.37 3.90 7.38
CA GLY A 81 0.49 3.92 8.55
C GLY A 81 0.87 5.33 8.93
N GLY A 82 1.61 5.45 10.01
CA GLY A 82 1.97 6.72 10.58
C GLY A 82 3.30 7.29 10.09
N LYS A 83 3.91 8.12 10.93
CA LYS A 83 5.13 8.88 10.61
C LYS A 83 6.30 7.99 10.18
N GLY A 84 6.45 6.83 10.79
CA GLY A 84 7.54 5.92 10.46
C GLY A 84 7.43 5.38 9.04
N GLN A 85 6.24 5.01 8.62
CA GLN A 85 6.00 4.54 7.25
C GLN A 85 6.23 5.67 6.24
N MET A 86 5.76 6.87 6.56
CA MET A 86 5.98 8.04 5.69
C MET A 86 7.46 8.33 5.50
N GLU A 87 8.24 8.30 6.57
CA GLU A 87 9.67 8.59 6.51
C GLU A 87 10.43 7.56 5.67
N ILE A 88 10.07 6.28 5.80
CA ILE A 88 10.67 5.21 5.00
C ILE A 88 10.37 5.42 3.51
N ILE A 89 9.14 5.76 3.18
CA ILE A 89 8.76 6.02 1.78
C ILE A 89 9.51 7.23 1.25
N ARG A 90 9.58 8.30 2.02
CA ARG A 90 10.31 9.50 1.62
C ARG A 90 11.77 9.19 1.33
N LYS A 91 12.42 8.45 2.22
CA LYS A 91 13.82 8.08 2.07
C LYS A 91 14.05 7.31 0.76
N VAL A 92 13.20 6.35 0.46
CA VAL A 92 13.33 5.57 -0.78
C VAL A 92 13.08 6.45 -2.01
N VAL A 93 11.99 7.21 -2.00
CA VAL A 93 11.57 8.01 -3.15
C VAL A 93 12.54 9.14 -3.43
N GLU A 94 12.91 9.90 -2.41
CA GLU A 94 13.76 11.08 -2.57
C GLU A 94 15.25 10.76 -2.57
N ASP A 95 15.72 10.04 -1.54
CA ASP A 95 17.16 9.81 -1.35
C ASP A 95 17.71 8.71 -2.25
N GLU A 96 16.96 7.64 -2.43
CA GLU A 96 17.45 6.50 -3.23
C GLU A 96 17.09 6.63 -4.71
N LEU A 97 15.91 7.12 -5.05
CA LEU A 97 15.44 7.19 -6.43
C LEU A 97 15.48 8.60 -7.03
N GLY A 98 15.70 9.63 -6.22
CA GLY A 98 15.77 10.99 -6.70
C GLY A 98 14.45 11.54 -7.25
N LEU A 99 13.32 11.01 -6.79
CA LEU A 99 12.00 11.46 -7.21
C LEU A 99 11.41 12.42 -6.21
N ASN A 100 10.57 13.33 -6.67
CA ASN A 100 9.91 14.30 -5.82
C ASN A 100 8.38 14.10 -5.90
N ILE A 101 7.86 13.29 -4.99
CA ILE A 101 6.44 12.97 -4.94
C ILE A 101 5.93 13.26 -3.52
N PRO A 102 4.85 14.02 -3.36
CA PRO A 102 4.25 14.25 -2.04
C PRO A 102 3.82 12.96 -1.37
N ILE A 103 4.01 12.89 -0.05
CA ILE A 103 3.73 11.69 0.73
C ILE A 103 2.82 12.05 1.90
N ALA A 104 1.78 11.23 2.09
CA ALA A 104 0.87 11.35 3.21
C ALA A 104 0.78 10.02 3.94
N GLY A 105 0.23 10.02 5.15
CA GLY A 105 0.01 8.83 5.92
C GLY A 105 -1.37 8.83 6.55
N LEU A 106 -1.98 7.66 6.64
CA LEU A 106 -3.23 7.45 7.36
C LEU A 106 -2.91 6.70 8.65
N ALA A 107 -2.89 7.41 9.76
CA ALA A 107 -2.61 6.84 11.06
C ALA A 107 -3.91 6.62 11.83
N LYS A 108 -3.95 5.56 12.62
CA LYS A 108 -5.03 5.34 13.57
C LYS A 108 -4.74 6.12 14.83
N ASN A 109 -5.78 6.68 15.45
CA ASN A 109 -5.60 7.32 16.75
C ASN A 109 -5.47 6.26 17.87
N ASP A 110 -5.28 6.72 19.09
CA ASP A 110 -5.08 5.85 20.26
C ASP A 110 -6.27 4.91 20.52
N ARG A 111 -7.44 5.25 20.02
CA ARG A 111 -8.65 4.44 20.19
C ARG A 111 -8.92 3.51 19.02
N HIS A 112 -8.07 3.51 18.00
CA HIS A 112 -8.20 2.73 16.76
C HIS A 112 -9.52 3.01 16.02
N LYS A 113 -10.20 4.13 16.32
CA LYS A 113 -11.50 4.45 15.74
C LYS A 113 -11.49 5.65 14.82
N THR A 114 -10.60 6.61 15.06
CA THR A 114 -10.52 7.82 14.24
C THR A 114 -9.20 7.83 13.53
N ARG A 115 -9.24 8.04 12.23
CA ARG A 115 -8.04 8.10 11.41
C ARG A 115 -7.54 9.52 11.35
N GLU A 116 -6.24 9.65 11.30
CA GLU A 116 -5.57 10.93 11.22
C GLU A 116 -4.81 10.97 9.92
N LEU A 117 -4.98 12.04 9.16
CA LEU A 117 -4.20 12.27 7.95
C LEU A 117 -2.97 13.07 8.31
N LEU A 118 -1.81 12.49 8.00
CA LEU A 118 -0.52 13.15 8.19
C LEU A 118 0.03 13.58 6.84
N TYR A 119 0.65 14.77 6.80
CA TYR A 119 1.20 15.28 5.55
C TYR A 119 2.46 16.11 5.82
N GLY A 120 3.42 15.98 4.91
CA GLY A 120 4.62 16.80 4.93
C GLY A 120 5.73 16.25 5.82
N PHE A 121 6.86 16.97 5.82
CA PHE A 121 8.03 16.63 6.65
C PHE A 121 8.58 17.88 7.27
N PRO A 122 8.54 17.99 8.63
CA PRO A 122 7.99 16.96 9.53
C PRO A 122 6.48 16.76 9.35
N PRO A 123 5.98 15.51 9.58
CA PRO A 123 4.56 15.24 9.39
C PRO A 123 3.67 16.04 10.32
N GLN A 124 2.64 16.64 9.75
CA GLN A 124 1.65 17.40 10.50
C GLN A 124 0.29 16.77 10.32
N SER A 125 -0.49 16.74 11.39
CA SER A 125 -1.83 16.21 11.34
C SER A 125 -2.78 17.18 10.67
N ILE A 126 -3.54 16.69 9.71
CA ILE A 126 -4.66 17.41 9.13
C ILE A 126 -5.92 16.83 9.76
N GLY A 127 -6.68 17.68 10.45
CA GLY A 127 -7.90 17.24 11.11
C GLY A 127 -8.91 16.68 10.12
N LEU A 128 -9.44 15.49 10.43
CA LEU A 128 -10.47 14.85 9.62
C LEU A 128 -11.77 14.83 10.41
N LYS A 129 -12.77 15.52 9.89
CA LYS A 129 -14.12 15.45 10.47
C LYS A 129 -14.82 14.21 9.92
N PRO A 130 -15.38 13.34 10.78
CA PRO A 130 -16.01 12.10 10.32
C PRO A 130 -17.10 12.28 9.26
N GLU A 131 -17.79 13.42 9.26
CA GLU A 131 -18.83 13.72 8.29
C GLU A 131 -18.32 14.37 7.01
N SER A 132 -17.02 14.64 6.91
CA SER A 132 -16.46 15.33 5.74
C SER A 132 -16.34 14.41 4.54
N GLN A 133 -16.39 15.00 3.35
CA GLN A 133 -16.14 14.27 2.10
C GLN A 133 -14.73 13.68 2.07
N LEU A 134 -13.76 14.42 2.56
CA LEU A 134 -12.37 13.95 2.61
C LEU A 134 -12.23 12.70 3.47
N PHE A 135 -12.84 12.68 4.64
CA PHE A 135 -12.80 11.51 5.52
C PHE A 135 -13.42 10.30 4.85
N ARG A 136 -14.57 10.46 4.20
CA ARG A 136 -15.24 9.36 3.49
C ARG A 136 -14.39 8.83 2.35
N THR A 137 -13.78 9.71 1.58
CA THR A 137 -12.91 9.33 0.45
C THR A 137 -11.70 8.55 0.93
N LEU A 138 -11.00 9.04 1.96
CA LEU A 138 -9.83 8.36 2.51
C LEU A 138 -10.19 7.02 3.14
N SER A 139 -11.33 6.96 3.82
CA SER A 139 -11.83 5.72 4.41
C SER A 139 -12.13 4.68 3.34
N ALA A 140 -12.76 5.08 2.25
CA ALA A 140 -13.04 4.19 1.14
C ALA A 140 -11.76 3.66 0.49
N MET A 141 -10.75 4.51 0.31
CA MET A 141 -9.46 4.10 -0.22
C MET A 141 -8.76 3.09 0.69
N GLN A 142 -8.81 3.32 2.00
CA GLN A 142 -8.20 2.42 2.97
C GLN A 142 -8.91 1.06 2.99
N GLU A 143 -10.23 1.06 2.95
CA GLU A 143 -11.00 -0.18 2.85
C GLU A 143 -10.66 -0.94 1.58
N GLU A 144 -10.48 -0.25 0.47
CA GLU A 144 -10.14 -0.88 -0.79
C GLU A 144 -8.77 -1.54 -0.77
N VAL A 145 -7.74 -0.90 -0.20
CA VAL A 145 -6.42 -1.52 -0.13
C VAL A 145 -6.43 -2.72 0.80
N HIS A 146 -7.17 -2.68 1.90
CA HIS A 146 -7.33 -3.83 2.79
C HIS A 146 -8.04 -4.97 2.09
N ARG A 147 -9.13 -4.68 1.37
CA ARG A 147 -9.86 -5.68 0.59
C ARG A 147 -8.95 -6.36 -0.42
N PHE A 148 -8.17 -5.57 -1.14
CA PHE A 148 -7.26 -6.10 -2.16
C PHE A 148 -6.17 -6.97 -1.54
N ALA A 149 -5.57 -6.54 -0.43
CA ALA A 149 -4.55 -7.32 0.27
C ALA A 149 -5.11 -8.66 0.77
N ILE A 150 -6.31 -8.66 1.33
CA ILE A 150 -6.96 -9.88 1.82
C ILE A 150 -7.28 -10.83 0.66
N SER A 151 -7.73 -10.32 -0.49
CA SER A 151 -8.03 -11.15 -1.65
C SER A 151 -6.78 -11.87 -2.14
N PHE A 152 -5.60 -11.24 -2.06
CA PHE A 152 -4.34 -11.89 -2.39
C PHE A 152 -4.07 -13.08 -1.48
N HIS A 153 -4.26 -12.94 -0.19
CA HIS A 153 -4.07 -14.04 0.76
C HIS A 153 -5.05 -15.18 0.50
N ARG A 154 -6.29 -14.86 0.21
CA ARG A 154 -7.31 -15.87 -0.12
C ARG A 154 -6.96 -16.65 -1.38
N GLU A 155 -6.54 -15.95 -2.44
CA GLU A 155 -6.10 -16.58 -3.69
C GLU A 155 -4.93 -17.53 -3.45
N LYS A 156 -3.95 -17.11 -2.67
CA LYS A 156 -2.78 -17.91 -2.34
C LYS A 156 -3.16 -19.16 -1.56
N ARG A 157 -4.06 -19.05 -0.58
CA ARG A 157 -4.57 -20.20 0.17
C ARG A 157 -5.30 -21.17 -0.73
N SER A 158 -6.18 -20.67 -1.59
CA SER A 158 -6.95 -21.49 -2.53
C SER A 158 -6.02 -22.26 -3.48
N ALA A 159 -4.99 -21.61 -4.00
CA ALA A 159 -4.01 -22.23 -4.87
C ALA A 159 -3.26 -23.37 -4.17
N ARG A 160 -2.83 -23.15 -2.92
CA ARG A 160 -2.17 -24.17 -2.12
C ARG A 160 -3.08 -25.36 -1.84
N GLN A 161 -4.32 -25.08 -1.49
CA GLN A 161 -5.31 -26.09 -1.18
C GLN A 161 -5.60 -26.94 -2.40
N THR A 162 -5.78 -26.33 -3.56
CA THR A 162 -6.01 -27.02 -4.83
C THR A 162 -4.81 -27.89 -5.20
N ALA A 163 -3.60 -27.37 -5.09
CA ALA A 163 -2.39 -28.13 -5.36
C ALA A 163 -2.27 -29.35 -4.45
N SER A 164 -2.56 -29.19 -3.16
CA SER A 164 -2.53 -30.28 -2.19
C SER A 164 -3.57 -31.36 -2.51
N GLU A 165 -4.77 -30.97 -2.90
CA GLU A 165 -5.82 -31.92 -3.29
C GLU A 165 -5.44 -32.70 -4.54
N LEU A 166 -4.85 -32.05 -5.53
CA LEU A 166 -4.38 -32.71 -6.75
C LEU A 166 -3.27 -33.71 -6.44
N ASP A 167 -2.34 -33.38 -5.56
CA ASP A 167 -1.28 -34.27 -5.14
C ASP A 167 -1.81 -35.52 -4.42
N ASN A 168 -2.93 -35.36 -3.70
CA ASN A 168 -3.53 -36.44 -2.91
C ASN A 168 -4.60 -37.22 -3.68
N SER A 169 -4.86 -36.88 -4.93
CA SER A 169 -5.90 -37.54 -5.73
C SER A 169 -5.27 -38.36 -6.87
N PRO A 170 -5.05 -39.67 -6.69
CA PRO A 170 -4.48 -40.49 -7.74
C PRO A 170 -5.39 -40.53 -8.98
N GLY A 171 -4.78 -40.46 -10.15
CA GLY A 171 -5.52 -40.51 -11.41
C GLY A 171 -5.92 -39.15 -11.96
N ILE A 172 -5.65 -38.05 -11.24
CA ILE A 172 -5.79 -36.71 -11.76
C ILE A 172 -4.39 -36.22 -12.10
N GLY A 173 -4.06 -36.39 -13.32
CA GLY A 173 -2.74 -36.08 -13.82
C GLY A 173 -2.48 -34.65 -14.09
#